data_bb59a39cda4f01d9145b7af069627994
#
_entry.id   bb59a39cda4f01d9145b7af069627994
#
_cell.length_a   1.000
_cell.length_b   1.000
_cell.length_c   1.000
_cell.angle_alpha   90.00
_cell.angle_beta   90.00
_cell.angle_gamma   90.00
#
_symmetry.space_group_name_H-M   'P 1'
#
loop_
_entity.id
_entity.type
_entity.pdbx_description
1 polymer ?
#
loop_
_entity_poly.entity_id
_entity_poly.type
_entity_poly.pdbx_seq_one_letter_code
_entity_poly.pdbx_strand_id
1 'polypeptide(L)'
;MIAVSRALLVIAHGSRDPRHAATVHALTGLVRALRPGLRVETAFLDFNTPTVGQALSSLYLSGVREVVALPLLLTRAFHAKSDIPAALAESASRLPGLSVRVADVLGPSPLLLTALERRLAEASLTPADRATTAVVLASAGSTDPEAIAVIAETAREWRHTGWCAVRPAFASGASPAGVPRTEDAVRALRAEGFERVAVAPYVIAPGRLPDRIAAGAAAGGADVVAGVLGAAPELARLLLRRFDAAATAPARLPALTA
;
A
#
# COMPACT_ATOMS: atom_id res chain seq x y z
N MET A 1 28.19 -5.08 25.09
CA MET A 1 27.68 -4.43 23.86
C MET A 1 26.19 -4.23 24.05
N ILE A 2 25.73 -3.00 24.24
CA ILE A 2 24.28 -2.68 24.23
C ILE A 2 23.84 -2.89 22.79
N ALA A 3 22.94 -3.85 22.57
CA ALA A 3 22.36 -4.05 21.24
C ALA A 3 21.69 -2.73 20.83
N VAL A 4 22.16 -2.13 19.72
CA VAL A 4 21.56 -0.93 19.17
C VAL A 4 20.11 -1.28 18.83
N SER A 5 19.15 -0.75 19.60
CA SER A 5 17.75 -1.06 19.40
C SER A 5 17.25 -0.40 18.14
N ARG A 6 17.04 -1.22 17.10
CA ARG A 6 16.48 -0.77 15.82
C ARG A 6 14.94 -0.85 15.88
N ALA A 7 14.28 0.17 15.35
CA ALA A 7 12.82 0.20 15.27
C ALA A 7 12.33 0.29 13.82
N LEU A 8 11.14 -0.24 13.57
CA LEU A 8 10.37 -0.03 12.35
C LEU A 8 9.34 1.09 12.61
N LEU A 9 9.39 2.13 11.78
CA LEU A 9 8.40 3.20 11.74
C LEU A 9 7.57 3.07 10.46
N VAL A 10 6.33 2.61 10.59
CA VAL A 10 5.39 2.52 9.46
C VAL A 10 4.72 3.88 9.28
N ILE A 11 4.89 4.48 8.10
CA ILE A 11 4.37 5.81 7.79
C ILE A 11 3.22 5.68 6.80
N ALA A 12 2.01 6.02 7.25
CA ALA A 12 0.82 6.11 6.42
C ALA A 12 0.50 7.58 6.09
N HIS A 13 -0.25 7.81 5.00
CA HIS A 13 -0.69 9.16 4.67
C HIS A 13 -1.56 9.75 5.79
N GLY A 14 -2.49 8.95 6.30
CA GLY A 14 -3.54 9.41 7.19
C GLY A 14 -4.84 9.69 6.44
N SER A 15 -5.92 9.85 7.19
CA SER A 15 -7.26 10.12 6.64
C SER A 15 -8.18 10.66 7.73
N ARG A 16 -9.17 11.46 7.33
CA ARG A 16 -10.29 11.83 8.21
C ARG A 16 -11.26 10.67 8.48
N ASP A 17 -11.20 9.62 7.67
CA ASP A 17 -11.98 8.41 7.89
C ASP A 17 -11.32 7.55 8.99
N PRO A 18 -12.01 7.31 10.12
CA PRO A 18 -11.43 6.57 11.24
C PRO A 18 -11.10 5.11 10.90
N ARG A 19 -11.77 4.53 9.89
CA ARG A 19 -11.49 3.17 9.41
C ARG A 19 -10.06 3.03 8.89
N HIS A 20 -9.49 4.12 8.33
CA HIS A 20 -8.13 4.16 7.81
C HIS A 20 -7.11 3.92 8.93
N ALA A 21 -7.11 4.75 9.97
CA ALA A 21 -6.18 4.63 11.09
C ALA A 21 -6.34 3.29 11.81
N ALA A 22 -7.58 2.81 12.03
CA ALA A 22 -7.84 1.51 12.61
C ALA A 22 -7.21 0.37 11.80
N THR A 23 -7.30 0.42 10.46
CA THR A 23 -6.67 -0.58 9.58
C THR A 23 -5.15 -0.54 9.67
N VAL A 24 -4.54 0.65 9.69
CA VAL A 24 -3.08 0.80 9.82
C VAL A 24 -2.60 0.25 11.16
N HIS A 25 -3.30 0.55 12.26
CA HIS A 25 -2.97 0.01 13.58
C HIS A 25 -3.15 -1.51 13.67
N ALA A 26 -4.21 -2.06 13.07
CA ALA A 26 -4.40 -3.50 13.00
C ALA A 26 -3.27 -4.18 12.22
N LEU A 27 -2.85 -3.61 11.09
CA LEU A 27 -1.74 -4.13 10.30
C LEU A 27 -0.41 -4.09 11.07
N THR A 28 -0.09 -2.99 11.74
CA THR A 28 1.12 -2.90 12.58
C THR A 28 1.04 -3.80 13.80
N GLY A 29 -0.16 -4.08 14.31
CA GLY A 29 -0.41 -5.11 15.33
C GLY A 29 -0.01 -6.51 14.84
N LEU A 30 -0.35 -6.88 13.61
CA LEU A 30 0.10 -8.14 13.01
C LEU A 30 1.62 -8.21 12.85
N VAL A 31 2.27 -7.10 12.47
CA VAL A 31 3.74 -7.04 12.37
C VAL A 31 4.38 -7.30 13.73
N ARG A 32 3.86 -6.68 14.80
CA ARG A 32 4.34 -6.93 16.18
C ARG A 32 4.16 -8.38 16.59
N ALA A 33 3.02 -8.97 16.27
CA ALA A 33 2.74 -10.39 16.57
C ALA A 33 3.68 -11.34 15.81
N LEU A 34 4.02 -11.03 14.55
CA LEU A 34 4.94 -11.84 13.74
C LEU A 34 6.41 -11.69 14.17
N ARG A 35 6.79 -10.59 14.81
CA ARG A 35 8.16 -10.34 15.30
C ARG A 35 8.13 -9.63 16.66
N PRO A 36 7.89 -10.35 17.76
CA PRO A 36 7.71 -9.77 19.10
C PRO A 36 8.90 -8.94 19.60
N GLY A 37 10.13 -9.25 19.16
CA GLY A 37 11.34 -8.51 19.56
C GLY A 37 11.57 -7.21 18.76
N LEU A 38 10.78 -6.94 17.71
CA LEU A 38 10.91 -5.73 16.92
C LEU A 38 10.02 -4.62 17.48
N ARG A 39 10.62 -3.47 17.80
CA ARG A 39 9.83 -2.29 18.12
C ARG A 39 9.21 -1.73 16.83
N VAL A 40 7.88 -1.67 16.79
CA VAL A 40 7.11 -1.19 15.63
C VAL A 40 6.22 -0.04 16.06
N GLU A 41 6.41 1.11 15.44
CA GLU A 41 5.59 2.30 15.64
C GLU A 41 4.88 2.71 14.35
N THR A 42 3.79 3.43 14.50
CA THR A 42 3.00 3.98 13.40
C THR A 42 3.10 5.49 13.42
N ALA A 43 3.22 6.11 12.26
CA ALA A 43 3.11 7.55 12.10
C ALA A 43 2.25 7.91 10.90
N PHE A 44 1.75 9.14 10.90
CA PHE A 44 0.92 9.67 9.83
C PHE A 44 1.51 10.98 9.30
N LEU A 45 1.38 11.20 7.98
CA LEU A 45 1.80 12.46 7.36
C LEU A 45 0.79 13.57 7.67
N ASP A 46 -0.52 13.23 7.68
CA ASP A 46 -1.61 14.19 7.84
C ASP A 46 -2.80 13.54 8.57
N PHE A 47 -3.76 14.35 9.02
CA PHE A 47 -5.06 13.99 9.63
C PHE A 47 -5.04 13.18 10.93
N ASN A 48 -4.02 12.41 11.20
CA ASN A 48 -3.96 11.49 12.34
C ASN A 48 -2.68 11.70 13.16
N THR A 49 -2.68 11.17 14.39
CA THR A 49 -1.52 11.18 15.30
C THR A 49 -1.11 9.73 15.64
N PRO A 50 0.17 9.52 16.00
CA PRO A 50 1.26 10.50 16.03
C PRO A 50 1.73 10.93 14.63
N THR A 51 2.20 12.16 14.51
CA THR A 51 2.92 12.62 13.31
C THR A 51 4.30 11.97 13.23
N VAL A 52 4.96 12.06 12.06
CA VAL A 52 6.31 11.51 11.87
C VAL A 52 7.28 12.06 12.93
N GLY A 53 7.26 13.37 13.19
CA GLY A 53 8.12 14.00 14.19
C GLY A 53 7.84 13.52 15.61
N GLN A 54 6.57 13.38 15.99
CA GLN A 54 6.17 12.87 17.31
C GLN A 54 6.64 11.42 17.50
N ALA A 55 6.46 10.57 16.50
CA ALA A 55 6.87 9.16 16.57
C ALA A 55 8.40 9.02 16.66
N LEU A 56 9.16 9.78 15.86
CA LEU A 56 10.63 9.78 15.93
C LEU A 56 11.14 10.29 17.27
N SER A 57 10.56 11.37 17.81
CA SER A 57 10.91 11.89 19.13
C SER A 57 10.63 10.87 20.24
N SER A 58 9.50 10.19 20.21
CA SER A 58 9.16 9.13 21.17
C SER A 58 10.14 7.96 21.11
N LEU A 59 10.50 7.51 19.90
CA LEU A 59 11.52 6.47 19.70
C LEU A 59 12.89 6.91 20.25
N TYR A 60 13.31 8.13 19.94
CA TYR A 60 14.57 8.68 20.39
C TYR A 60 14.67 8.79 21.92
N LEU A 61 13.62 9.31 22.57
CA LEU A 61 13.56 9.44 24.04
C LEU A 61 13.57 8.07 24.74
N SER A 62 13.08 7.03 24.07
CA SER A 62 13.15 5.65 24.58
C SER A 62 14.46 4.92 24.29
N GLY A 63 15.50 5.64 23.79
CA GLY A 63 16.83 5.09 23.56
C GLY A 63 17.07 4.48 22.19
N VAL A 64 16.10 4.51 21.26
CA VAL A 64 16.28 4.05 19.87
C VAL A 64 17.21 5.03 19.14
N ARG A 65 18.19 4.49 18.39
CA ARG A 65 19.13 5.27 17.58
C ARG A 65 19.16 4.87 16.12
N GLU A 66 18.53 3.75 15.76
CA GLU A 66 18.37 3.32 14.38
C GLU A 66 16.89 3.11 14.08
N VAL A 67 16.37 3.78 13.07
CA VAL A 67 14.98 3.65 12.59
C VAL A 67 14.96 3.28 11.12
N VAL A 68 14.18 2.27 10.77
CA VAL A 68 13.78 2.01 9.39
C VAL A 68 12.38 2.59 9.21
N ALA A 69 12.30 3.68 8.46
CA ALA A 69 11.04 4.31 8.06
C ALA A 69 10.48 3.62 6.82
N LEU A 70 9.28 3.07 6.91
CA LEU A 70 8.66 2.31 5.84
C LEU A 70 7.39 3.02 5.36
N PRO A 71 7.39 3.53 4.11
CA PRO A 71 6.20 4.10 3.49
C PRO A 71 5.13 3.03 3.30
N LEU A 72 3.95 3.22 3.90
CA LEU A 72 2.80 2.34 3.70
C LEU A 72 2.08 2.70 2.39
N LEU A 73 2.79 2.54 1.28
CA LEU A 73 2.37 2.91 -0.07
C LEU A 73 2.56 1.72 -1.03
N LEU A 74 1.65 1.57 -1.99
CA LEU A 74 1.70 0.48 -2.98
C LEU A 74 2.60 0.80 -4.18
N THR A 75 2.83 2.08 -4.48
CA THR A 75 3.66 2.55 -5.60
C THR A 75 4.53 3.72 -5.19
N ARG A 76 5.63 3.94 -5.92
CA ARG A 76 6.47 5.14 -5.79
C ARG A 76 5.81 6.30 -6.54
N ALA A 77 4.91 7.01 -5.88
CA ALA A 77 4.33 8.25 -6.36
C ALA A 77 4.83 9.44 -5.52
N PHE A 78 4.26 10.61 -5.71
CA PHE A 78 4.68 11.88 -5.10
C PHE A 78 4.99 11.79 -3.61
N HIS A 79 4.12 11.20 -2.80
CA HIS A 79 4.33 11.09 -1.35
C HIS A 79 5.59 10.29 -0.98
N ALA A 80 5.90 9.23 -1.74
CA ALA A 80 7.11 8.44 -1.52
C ALA A 80 8.39 9.17 -1.94
N LYS A 81 8.28 10.03 -2.96
CA LYS A 81 9.42 10.74 -3.55
C LYS A 81 9.73 12.07 -2.84
N SER A 82 8.74 12.72 -2.22
CA SER A 82 8.85 14.08 -1.70
C SER A 82 8.45 14.21 -0.23
N ASP A 83 7.20 13.89 0.12
CA ASP A 83 6.65 14.23 1.43
C ASP A 83 7.28 13.45 2.58
N ILE A 84 7.44 12.12 2.40
CA ILE A 84 8.04 11.27 3.43
C ILE A 84 9.52 11.61 3.65
N PRO A 85 10.37 11.74 2.62
CA PRO A 85 11.75 12.18 2.82
C PRO A 85 11.88 13.54 3.49
N ALA A 86 11.05 14.52 3.12
CA ALA A 86 11.08 15.85 3.73
C ALA A 86 10.69 15.82 5.22
N ALA A 87 9.59 15.12 5.57
CA ALA A 87 9.15 14.99 6.96
C ALA A 87 10.18 14.26 7.83
N LEU A 88 10.86 13.24 7.28
CA LEU A 88 11.91 12.51 7.98
C LEU A 88 13.16 13.37 8.17
N ALA A 89 13.60 14.10 7.14
CA ALA A 89 14.78 14.96 7.21
C ALA A 89 14.59 16.10 8.23
N GLU A 90 13.44 16.77 8.19
CA GLU A 90 13.09 17.81 9.16
C GLU A 90 13.11 17.28 10.60
N SER A 91 12.49 16.12 10.82
CA SER A 91 12.38 15.54 12.16
C SER A 91 13.74 15.02 12.67
N ALA A 92 14.52 14.35 11.82
CA ALA A 92 15.81 13.77 12.19
C ALA A 92 16.87 14.85 12.49
N SER A 93 16.81 16.01 11.83
CA SER A 93 17.75 17.13 12.07
C SER A 93 17.73 17.64 13.53
N ARG A 94 16.62 17.42 14.23
CA ARG A 94 16.42 17.81 15.64
C ARG A 94 16.79 16.72 16.65
N LEU A 95 17.23 15.53 16.19
CA LEU A 95 17.48 14.35 17.02
C LEU A 95 18.94 13.84 16.81
N PRO A 96 19.91 14.42 17.53
CA PRO A 96 21.33 14.09 17.34
C PRO A 96 21.64 12.61 17.53
N GLY A 97 22.36 12.01 16.58
CA GLY A 97 22.73 10.60 16.63
C GLY A 97 21.61 9.62 16.26
N LEU A 98 20.44 10.10 15.85
CA LEU A 98 19.41 9.25 15.24
C LEU A 98 19.74 8.98 13.78
N SER A 99 19.83 7.70 13.42
CA SER A 99 19.98 7.25 12.03
C SER A 99 18.63 6.78 11.50
N VAL A 100 18.17 7.36 10.39
CA VAL A 100 16.92 6.97 9.74
C VAL A 100 17.23 6.45 8.34
N ARG A 101 16.79 5.23 8.06
CA ARG A 101 16.83 4.62 6.72
C ARG A 101 15.43 4.52 6.18
N VAL A 102 15.22 4.81 4.90
CA VAL A 102 13.93 4.68 4.24
C VAL A 102 13.88 3.37 3.48
N ALA A 103 12.89 2.53 3.81
CA ALA A 103 12.62 1.30 3.08
C ALA A 103 11.87 1.59 1.78
N ASP A 104 11.90 0.63 0.85
CA ASP A 104 11.09 0.71 -0.35
C ASP A 104 9.59 0.62 -0.04
N VAL A 105 8.76 1.15 -0.95
CA VAL A 105 7.31 0.97 -0.94
C VAL A 105 6.94 -0.51 -1.07
N LEU A 106 5.69 -0.85 -0.80
CA LEU A 106 5.24 -2.24 -0.78
C LEU A 106 5.25 -2.90 -2.16
N GLY A 107 4.79 -2.20 -3.19
CA GLY A 107 4.68 -2.76 -4.53
C GLY A 107 5.85 -2.40 -5.47
N PRO A 108 6.02 -3.21 -6.56
CA PRO A 108 5.31 -4.47 -6.79
C PRO A 108 5.77 -5.60 -5.86
N SER A 109 4.90 -6.57 -5.61
CA SER A 109 5.23 -7.75 -4.83
C SER A 109 4.21 -8.89 -5.05
N PRO A 110 4.64 -10.15 -5.19
CA PRO A 110 3.73 -11.29 -5.26
C PRO A 110 2.82 -11.43 -4.03
N LEU A 111 3.26 -10.98 -2.85
CA LEU A 111 2.43 -11.00 -1.64
C LEU A 111 1.20 -10.08 -1.75
N LEU A 112 1.26 -9.02 -2.56
CA LEU A 112 0.10 -8.17 -2.82
C LEU A 112 -0.92 -8.89 -3.70
N LEU A 113 -0.46 -9.66 -4.70
CA LEU A 113 -1.33 -10.51 -5.50
C LEU A 113 -2.00 -11.59 -4.64
N THR A 114 -1.25 -12.24 -3.75
CA THR A 114 -1.80 -13.21 -2.79
C THR A 114 -2.87 -12.57 -1.88
N ALA A 115 -2.66 -11.33 -1.44
CA ALA A 115 -3.65 -10.62 -0.64
C ALA A 115 -4.92 -10.29 -1.45
N LEU A 116 -4.78 -9.91 -2.73
CA LEU A 116 -5.93 -9.69 -3.63
C LEU A 116 -6.72 -10.98 -3.86
N GLU A 117 -6.03 -12.10 -4.12
CA GLU A 117 -6.65 -13.43 -4.26
C GLU A 117 -7.46 -13.80 -3.01
N ARG A 118 -6.90 -13.59 -1.83
CA ARG A 118 -7.61 -13.84 -0.58
C ARG A 118 -8.85 -12.95 -0.46
N ARG A 119 -8.77 -11.65 -0.85
CA ARG A 119 -9.93 -10.76 -0.83
C ARG A 119 -11.03 -11.17 -1.79
N LEU A 120 -10.67 -11.69 -2.97
CA LEU A 120 -11.65 -12.26 -3.90
C LEU A 120 -12.27 -13.54 -3.34
N ALA A 121 -11.49 -14.40 -2.69
CA ALA A 121 -11.99 -15.60 -2.04
C ALA A 121 -12.96 -15.28 -0.88
N GLU A 122 -12.65 -14.26 -0.07
CA GLU A 122 -13.56 -13.75 0.98
C GLU A 122 -14.87 -13.18 0.39
N ALA A 123 -14.82 -12.71 -0.86
CA ALA A 123 -16.00 -12.29 -1.64
C ALA A 123 -16.63 -13.45 -2.43
N SER A 124 -16.38 -14.70 -2.02
CA SER A 124 -16.97 -15.93 -2.55
C SER A 124 -16.53 -16.32 -3.97
N LEU A 125 -15.39 -15.82 -4.45
CA LEU A 125 -14.76 -16.35 -5.67
C LEU A 125 -13.82 -17.51 -5.33
N THR A 126 -13.91 -18.55 -6.16
CA THR A 126 -13.09 -19.76 -6.02
C THR A 126 -12.04 -19.85 -7.14
N PRO A 127 -11.02 -20.71 -7.05
CA PRO A 127 -10.09 -20.93 -8.15
C PRO A 127 -10.75 -21.38 -9.46
N ALA A 128 -11.91 -22.08 -9.39
CA ALA A 128 -12.67 -22.52 -10.56
C ALA A 128 -13.30 -21.34 -11.33
N ASP A 129 -13.56 -20.22 -10.66
CA ASP A 129 -14.16 -19.04 -11.28
C ASP A 129 -13.17 -18.26 -12.16
N ARG A 130 -11.87 -18.50 -12.04
CA ARG A 130 -10.84 -17.70 -12.72
C ARG A 130 -10.97 -17.72 -14.24
N ALA A 131 -11.30 -18.88 -14.81
CA ALA A 131 -11.39 -19.05 -16.27
C ALA A 131 -12.59 -18.30 -16.89
N THR A 132 -13.59 -17.93 -16.08
CA THR A 132 -14.84 -17.30 -16.54
C THR A 132 -15.08 -15.90 -15.98
N THR A 133 -14.26 -15.45 -15.02
CA THR A 133 -14.42 -14.14 -14.37
C THR A 133 -13.34 -13.19 -14.83
N ALA A 134 -13.72 -12.04 -15.36
CA ALA A 134 -12.82 -10.92 -15.59
C ALA A 134 -12.67 -10.08 -14.32
N VAL A 135 -11.47 -9.58 -14.06
CA VAL A 135 -11.15 -8.81 -12.85
C VAL A 135 -10.75 -7.39 -13.22
N VAL A 136 -11.30 -6.41 -12.53
CA VAL A 136 -10.84 -5.03 -12.52
C VAL A 136 -9.95 -4.81 -11.31
N LEU A 137 -8.65 -4.54 -11.54
CA LEU A 137 -7.70 -4.10 -10.53
C LEU A 137 -7.88 -2.60 -10.31
N ALA A 138 -8.66 -2.22 -9.31
CA ALA A 138 -9.06 -0.85 -9.07
C ALA A 138 -8.16 -0.17 -8.03
N SER A 139 -7.33 0.79 -8.45
CA SER A 139 -6.44 1.56 -7.57
C SER A 139 -6.96 2.98 -7.32
N ALA A 140 -6.30 3.69 -6.40
CA ALA A 140 -6.61 5.09 -6.10
C ALA A 140 -6.46 6.00 -7.34
N GLY A 141 -5.48 5.71 -8.19
CA GLY A 141 -5.08 6.51 -9.33
C GLY A 141 -3.80 7.31 -9.07
N SER A 142 -3.13 7.69 -10.15
CA SER A 142 -1.92 8.50 -10.13
C SER A 142 -1.77 9.27 -11.44
N THR A 143 -1.08 10.41 -11.39
CA THR A 143 -0.58 11.12 -12.58
C THR A 143 0.89 10.78 -12.86
N ASP A 144 1.58 10.10 -11.94
CA ASP A 144 2.96 9.68 -12.09
C ASP A 144 3.07 8.48 -13.06
N PRO A 145 3.76 8.61 -14.21
CA PRO A 145 3.87 7.54 -15.20
C PRO A 145 4.49 6.24 -14.65
N GLU A 146 5.44 6.33 -13.71
CA GLU A 146 6.06 5.17 -13.08
C GLU A 146 5.05 4.40 -12.24
N ALA A 147 4.24 5.10 -11.44
CA ALA A 147 3.18 4.49 -10.65
C ALA A 147 2.11 3.84 -11.54
N ILE A 148 1.74 4.49 -12.64
CA ILE A 148 0.79 3.94 -13.63
C ILE A 148 1.34 2.66 -14.25
N ALA A 149 2.62 2.66 -14.67
CA ALA A 149 3.27 1.50 -15.24
C ALA A 149 3.31 0.30 -14.26
N VAL A 150 3.59 0.55 -12.98
CA VAL A 150 3.55 -0.49 -11.93
C VAL A 150 2.16 -1.11 -11.79
N ILE A 151 1.08 -0.29 -11.82
CA ILE A 151 -0.28 -0.82 -11.74
C ILE A 151 -0.62 -1.67 -12.98
N ALA A 152 -0.24 -1.21 -14.17
CA ALA A 152 -0.46 -1.95 -15.41
C ALA A 152 0.31 -3.27 -15.42
N GLU A 153 1.56 -3.28 -14.93
CA GLU A 153 2.37 -4.50 -14.79
C GLU A 153 1.74 -5.46 -13.79
N THR A 154 1.33 -4.96 -12.62
CA THR A 154 0.65 -5.77 -11.60
C THR A 154 -0.60 -6.45 -12.17
N ALA A 155 -1.40 -5.74 -12.98
CA ALA A 155 -2.56 -6.33 -13.64
C ALA A 155 -2.17 -7.42 -14.65
N ARG A 156 -1.07 -7.21 -15.40
CA ARG A 156 -0.53 -8.19 -16.36
C ARG A 156 -0.04 -9.46 -15.66
N GLU A 157 0.79 -9.30 -14.60
CA GLU A 157 1.28 -10.42 -13.80
C GLU A 157 0.11 -11.20 -13.18
N TRP A 158 -0.88 -10.49 -12.67
CA TRP A 158 -2.04 -11.12 -12.05
C TRP A 158 -2.87 -11.93 -13.05
N ARG A 159 -3.03 -11.45 -14.28
CA ARG A 159 -3.68 -12.22 -15.35
C ARG A 159 -3.00 -13.57 -15.58
N HIS A 160 -1.68 -13.63 -15.49
CA HIS A 160 -0.94 -14.89 -15.66
C HIS A 160 -1.19 -15.92 -14.55
N THR A 161 -1.89 -15.58 -13.48
CA THR A 161 -2.31 -16.53 -12.44
C THR A 161 -3.58 -17.31 -12.79
N GLY A 162 -4.14 -17.12 -13.99
CA GLY A 162 -5.25 -17.91 -14.53
C GLY A 162 -6.57 -17.17 -14.68
N TRP A 163 -6.64 -15.86 -14.33
CA TRP A 163 -7.82 -15.04 -14.60
C TRP A 163 -8.01 -14.83 -16.12
N CYS A 164 -9.25 -14.96 -16.60
CA CYS A 164 -9.53 -14.82 -18.03
C CYS A 164 -9.20 -13.42 -18.56
N ALA A 165 -9.41 -12.38 -17.75
CA ALA A 165 -8.96 -11.02 -18.00
C ALA A 165 -8.63 -10.31 -16.68
N VAL A 166 -7.63 -9.40 -16.70
CA VAL A 166 -7.38 -8.44 -15.60
C VAL A 166 -7.14 -7.07 -16.22
N ARG A 167 -7.90 -6.07 -15.81
CA ARG A 167 -7.82 -4.69 -16.32
C ARG A 167 -7.55 -3.70 -15.19
N PRO A 168 -6.60 -2.79 -15.33
CA PRO A 168 -6.40 -1.73 -14.36
C PRO A 168 -7.50 -0.67 -14.49
N ALA A 169 -7.90 -0.08 -13.36
CA ALA A 169 -8.81 1.06 -13.30
C ALA A 169 -8.46 2.01 -12.15
N PHE A 170 -8.89 3.27 -12.25
CA PHE A 170 -8.61 4.31 -11.26
C PHE A 170 -9.89 4.87 -10.63
N ALA A 171 -9.87 5.09 -9.31
CA ALA A 171 -10.95 5.75 -8.57
C ALA A 171 -10.95 7.28 -8.84
N SER A 172 -9.78 7.91 -8.90
CA SER A 172 -9.62 9.32 -9.23
C SER A 172 -9.72 9.49 -10.73
N GLY A 173 -10.70 10.15 -11.27
CA GLY A 173 -10.93 10.55 -12.67
C GLY A 173 -9.81 10.34 -13.71
N ALA A 174 -9.89 10.98 -14.86
CA ALA A 174 -9.03 10.70 -16.00
C ALA A 174 -7.52 10.64 -15.69
N SER A 175 -6.92 9.49 -15.98
CA SER A 175 -5.47 9.34 -16.02
C SER A 175 -4.93 9.92 -17.33
N PRO A 176 -3.81 10.67 -17.32
CA PRO A 176 -3.12 11.11 -18.54
C PRO A 176 -2.77 9.95 -19.48
N ALA A 177 -2.62 8.73 -18.95
CA ALA A 177 -2.29 7.52 -19.70
C ALA A 177 -3.52 6.72 -20.18
N GLY A 178 -4.72 7.30 -20.14
CA GLY A 178 -5.94 6.64 -20.62
C GLY A 178 -6.44 5.47 -19.77
N VAL A 179 -5.99 5.31 -18.53
CA VAL A 179 -6.53 4.29 -17.61
C VAL A 179 -7.96 4.68 -17.24
N PRO A 180 -8.95 3.78 -17.46
CA PRO A 180 -10.36 4.09 -17.28
C PRO A 180 -10.72 4.22 -15.79
N ARG A 181 -11.88 4.80 -15.52
CA ARG A 181 -12.54 4.71 -14.21
C ARG A 181 -13.03 3.30 -13.96
N THR A 182 -13.31 2.97 -12.69
CA THR A 182 -13.78 1.64 -12.31
C THR A 182 -15.05 1.25 -13.06
N GLU A 183 -16.04 2.13 -13.13
CA GLU A 183 -17.31 1.90 -13.83
C GLU A 183 -17.12 1.67 -15.34
N ASP A 184 -16.19 2.40 -15.96
CA ASP A 184 -15.91 2.30 -17.40
C ASP A 184 -15.17 1.01 -17.73
N ALA A 185 -14.24 0.59 -16.87
CA ALA A 185 -13.55 -0.69 -17.01
C ALA A 185 -14.51 -1.88 -16.89
N VAL A 186 -15.46 -1.83 -15.96
CA VAL A 186 -16.49 -2.88 -15.81
C VAL A 186 -17.37 -2.93 -17.04
N ARG A 187 -17.89 -1.78 -17.52
CA ARG A 187 -18.71 -1.72 -18.74
C ARG A 187 -17.99 -2.23 -19.98
N ALA A 188 -16.69 -1.87 -20.12
CA ALA A 188 -15.87 -2.33 -21.23
C ALA A 188 -15.75 -3.86 -21.24
N LEU A 189 -15.47 -4.48 -20.08
CA LEU A 189 -15.40 -5.94 -19.97
C LEU A 189 -16.76 -6.59 -20.30
N ARG A 190 -17.89 -6.00 -19.87
CA ARG A 190 -19.22 -6.47 -20.25
C ARG A 190 -19.45 -6.39 -21.76
N ALA A 191 -19.07 -5.28 -22.38
CA ALA A 191 -19.18 -5.10 -23.84
C ALA A 191 -18.29 -6.08 -24.63
N GLU A 192 -17.18 -6.54 -24.05
CA GLU A 192 -16.33 -7.59 -24.61
C GLU A 192 -16.93 -9.00 -24.45
N GLY A 193 -18.07 -9.17 -23.78
CA GLY A 193 -18.78 -10.45 -23.63
C GLY A 193 -18.44 -11.21 -22.36
N PHE A 194 -17.72 -10.63 -21.38
CA PHE A 194 -17.48 -11.30 -20.11
C PHE A 194 -18.78 -11.32 -19.26
N GLU A 195 -19.29 -12.52 -19.00
CA GLU A 195 -20.53 -12.70 -18.23
C GLU A 195 -20.35 -12.40 -16.74
N ARG A 196 -19.14 -12.56 -16.19
CA ARG A 196 -18.86 -12.28 -14.78
C ARG A 196 -17.70 -11.32 -14.64
N VAL A 197 -17.92 -10.23 -13.91
CA VAL A 197 -16.89 -9.19 -13.66
C VAL A 197 -16.77 -8.96 -12.16
N ALA A 198 -15.55 -9.11 -11.65
CA ALA A 198 -15.19 -8.80 -10.27
C ALA A 198 -14.34 -7.52 -10.20
N VAL A 199 -14.49 -6.76 -9.13
CA VAL A 199 -13.64 -5.60 -8.83
C VAL A 199 -12.83 -5.89 -7.57
N ALA A 200 -11.52 -5.78 -7.68
CA ALA A 200 -10.57 -5.94 -6.59
C ALA A 200 -9.86 -4.60 -6.29
N PRO A 201 -10.18 -3.95 -5.16
CA PRO A 201 -9.56 -2.71 -4.76
C PRO A 201 -8.07 -2.89 -4.41
N TYR A 202 -7.17 -2.31 -5.21
CA TYR A 202 -5.74 -2.26 -4.93
C TYR A 202 -5.42 -1.02 -4.09
N VAL A 203 -5.95 -1.03 -2.86
CA VAL A 203 -5.79 0.00 -1.84
C VAL A 203 -5.69 -0.66 -0.46
N ILE A 204 -4.92 -0.06 0.45
CA ILE A 204 -4.60 -0.69 1.73
C ILE A 204 -5.76 -0.57 2.72
N ALA A 205 -6.32 0.61 2.90
CA ALA A 205 -7.28 0.90 3.96
C ALA A 205 -8.57 1.50 3.41
N PRO A 206 -9.70 1.34 4.11
CA PRO A 206 -10.96 2.01 3.78
C PRO A 206 -10.83 3.54 3.76
N GLY A 207 -11.74 4.19 3.04
CA GLY A 207 -11.82 5.63 2.94
C GLY A 207 -12.49 6.07 1.65
N ARG A 208 -12.45 7.37 1.36
CA ARG A 208 -13.16 7.98 0.23
C ARG A 208 -12.86 7.35 -1.13
N LEU A 209 -11.59 6.99 -1.41
CA LEU A 209 -11.22 6.41 -2.71
C LEU A 209 -11.71 4.96 -2.84
N PRO A 210 -11.51 4.06 -1.85
CA PRO A 210 -12.14 2.73 -1.87
C PRO A 210 -13.66 2.77 -1.95
N ASP A 211 -14.33 3.69 -1.24
CA ASP A 211 -15.78 3.84 -1.32
C ASP A 211 -16.21 4.26 -2.74
N ARG A 212 -15.41 5.10 -3.43
CA ARG A 212 -15.62 5.46 -4.83
C ARG A 212 -15.40 4.29 -5.79
N ILE A 213 -14.42 3.42 -5.52
CA ILE A 213 -14.23 2.16 -6.27
C ILE A 213 -15.48 1.30 -6.17
N ALA A 214 -16.00 1.12 -4.95
CA ALA A 214 -17.19 0.30 -4.72
C ALA A 214 -18.42 0.90 -5.42
N ALA A 215 -18.63 2.22 -5.34
CA ALA A 215 -19.70 2.91 -6.05
C ALA A 215 -19.55 2.79 -7.57
N GLY A 216 -18.36 2.94 -8.11
CA GLY A 216 -18.08 2.76 -9.54
C GLY A 216 -18.30 1.32 -9.99
N ALA A 217 -17.89 0.34 -9.19
CA ALA A 217 -18.15 -1.08 -9.46
C ALA A 217 -19.65 -1.37 -9.58
N ALA A 218 -20.45 -0.89 -8.62
CA ALA A 218 -21.92 -1.03 -8.66
C ALA A 218 -22.52 -0.32 -9.86
N ALA A 219 -22.11 0.92 -10.16
CA ALA A 219 -22.59 1.69 -11.32
C ALA A 219 -22.20 1.07 -12.67
N GLY A 220 -21.10 0.32 -12.72
CA GLY A 220 -20.68 -0.45 -13.88
C GLY A 220 -21.37 -1.80 -14.04
N GLY A 221 -22.05 -2.29 -13.01
CA GLY A 221 -22.70 -3.61 -13.01
C GLY A 221 -21.73 -4.76 -12.72
N ALA A 222 -20.77 -4.56 -11.81
CA ALA A 222 -19.89 -5.65 -11.34
C ALA A 222 -20.70 -6.65 -10.49
N ASP A 223 -20.40 -7.96 -10.66
CA ASP A 223 -21.05 -9.02 -9.90
C ASP A 223 -20.46 -9.19 -8.50
N VAL A 224 -19.16 -8.93 -8.37
CA VAL A 224 -18.41 -9.11 -7.14
C VAL A 224 -17.54 -7.88 -6.88
N VAL A 225 -17.58 -7.39 -5.65
CA VAL A 225 -16.66 -6.34 -5.18
C VAL A 225 -15.93 -6.85 -3.95
N ALA A 226 -14.62 -7.05 -4.07
CA ALA A 226 -13.80 -7.47 -2.96
C ALA A 226 -13.53 -6.33 -1.97
N GLY A 227 -13.18 -6.68 -0.75
CA GLY A 227 -12.69 -5.70 0.23
C GLY A 227 -11.32 -5.13 -0.13
N VAL A 228 -10.93 -4.02 0.51
CA VAL A 228 -9.58 -3.47 0.45
C VAL A 228 -8.56 -4.48 0.99
N LEU A 229 -7.27 -4.31 0.70
CA LEU A 229 -6.20 -5.20 1.18
C LEU A 229 -6.22 -5.36 2.71
N GLY A 230 -6.42 -4.26 3.44
CA GLY A 230 -6.63 -4.27 4.89
C GLY A 230 -5.43 -4.75 5.69
N ALA A 231 -5.71 -5.13 6.93
CA ALA A 231 -4.73 -5.76 7.83
C ALA A 231 -4.51 -7.22 7.42
N ALA A 232 -3.90 -7.43 6.27
CA ALA A 232 -3.63 -8.75 5.70
C ALA A 232 -2.33 -9.36 6.23
N PRO A 233 -2.28 -10.67 6.53
CA PRO A 233 -1.03 -11.35 6.90
C PRO A 233 0.07 -11.20 5.84
N GLU A 234 -0.31 -11.18 4.56
CA GLU A 234 0.59 -10.99 3.43
C GLU A 234 1.27 -9.61 3.49
N LEU A 235 0.51 -8.56 3.81
CA LEU A 235 1.04 -7.22 3.96
C LEU A 235 1.97 -7.13 5.17
N ALA A 236 1.62 -7.75 6.29
CA ALA A 236 2.47 -7.77 7.48
C ALA A 236 3.82 -8.47 7.21
N ARG A 237 3.81 -9.59 6.47
CA ARG A 237 5.04 -10.26 6.01
C ARG A 237 5.84 -9.38 5.04
N LEU A 238 5.16 -8.66 4.17
CA LEU A 238 5.81 -7.75 3.21
C LEU A 238 6.49 -6.58 3.93
N LEU A 239 5.83 -5.99 4.93
CA LEU A 239 6.42 -4.95 5.78
C LEU A 239 7.73 -5.45 6.42
N LEU A 240 7.73 -6.66 6.97
CA LEU A 240 8.94 -7.25 7.54
C LEU A 240 10.04 -7.49 6.50
N ARG A 241 9.70 -7.98 5.30
CA ARG A 241 10.69 -8.13 4.21
C ARG A 241 11.31 -6.80 3.79
N ARG A 242 10.50 -5.74 3.67
CA ARG A 242 11.00 -4.39 3.33
C ARG A 242 11.88 -3.83 4.44
N PHE A 243 11.50 -4.05 5.71
CA PHE A 243 12.31 -3.72 6.87
C PHE A 243 13.68 -4.41 6.82
N ASP A 244 13.70 -5.72 6.65
CA ASP A 244 14.93 -6.51 6.65
C ASP A 244 15.86 -6.07 5.50
N ALA A 245 15.33 -5.86 4.30
CA ALA A 245 16.10 -5.38 3.17
C ALA A 245 16.72 -4.00 3.42
N ALA A 246 15.96 -3.06 3.99
CA ALA A 246 16.48 -1.73 4.32
C ALA A 246 17.47 -1.76 5.50
N ALA A 247 17.27 -2.66 6.47
CA ALA A 247 18.14 -2.82 7.63
C ALA A 247 19.53 -3.35 7.27
N THR A 248 19.62 -4.17 6.21
CA THR A 248 20.88 -4.78 5.74
C THR A 248 21.56 -3.98 4.64
N ALA A 249 20.86 -3.06 3.97
CA ALA A 249 21.43 -2.23 2.94
C ALA A 249 22.58 -1.35 3.50
N PRO A 250 23.67 -1.14 2.75
CA PRO A 250 24.69 -0.18 3.15
C PRO A 250 24.07 1.22 3.34
N ALA A 251 24.54 1.97 4.34
CA ALA A 251 24.04 3.32 4.60
C ALA A 251 24.23 4.18 3.33
N ARG A 252 23.15 4.50 2.64
CA ARG A 252 23.20 5.53 1.59
C ARG A 252 23.31 6.88 2.30
N LEU A 253 24.47 7.50 2.17
CA LEU A 253 24.61 8.92 2.49
C LEU A 253 23.59 9.68 1.63
N PRO A 254 22.82 10.62 2.21
CA PRO A 254 21.99 11.50 1.40
C PRO A 254 22.90 12.19 0.40
N ALA A 255 22.59 12.11 -0.89
CA ALA A 255 23.27 12.90 -1.89
C ALA A 255 22.99 14.37 -1.54
N LEU A 256 24.05 15.07 -1.12
CA LEU A 256 24.04 16.52 -1.06
C LEU A 256 23.89 17.00 -2.51
N THR A 257 22.68 17.28 -2.92
CA THR A 257 22.44 18.10 -4.12
C THR A 257 22.79 19.52 -3.76
N ALA A 258 23.93 19.97 -4.34
CA ALA A 258 24.34 21.37 -4.36
C ALA A 258 23.36 22.23 -5.16
#